data_bedb17b77e3425e4559010d897ae81ab
#
_entry.id   bedb17b77e3425e4559010d897ae81ab
#
_cell.length_a   1.000
_cell.length_b   1.000
_cell.length_c   1.000
_cell.angle_alpha   90.00
_cell.angle_beta   90.00
_cell.angle_gamma   90.00
#
_symmetry.space_group_name_H-M   'P 1'
#
loop_
_entity.id
_entity.type
_entity.pdbx_description
1 polymer ?
#
loop_
_entity_poly.entity_id
_entity_poly.type
_entity_poly.pdbx_seq_one_letter_code
_entity_poly.pdbx_strand_id
1 'polypeptide(L)'
;MQLPGLNKNTTKNRSFFYGWVIVLGAIVGQYASLGGRGQVTGIFMGPVTTDLGWSISQYTVASSLAFAVGGLCGPFIGPLVDRYGPRNLMIIGAVTYGASLATLSQINSLWHFMILQLIAGGLGAILVGPLTVNVAVSRWFVLKRGWALAIGSSGVSLAAILMPIIMIQVVDRFGWQDSYIILALLISIPVLIIAPLMKKSPEEMGLLPDGNKKNTTTDEHDDSKALRIKNDFDYSITRHDALRMKSLWLLVLAFGINGAGLQAMFVHGIPWIIDMGFSRMDTAFAFSLVGFGNLGSKIIWGWSLQRYTPKKVAAAAYTHSLCGITLILLASNGNENIVLMIGCILFGMGFGGTIPNSEYLWASYFGRRYLGSVRSIGMPFTIIFGAIGPIVVAYFFDITGNYILAFIGVISSYLFAIVIMLNTNPPITRKHLMITS
;
A
#
# COMPACT_ATOMS: atom_id res chain seq x y z
N MET A 1 -47.31 -24.28 45.06
CA MET A 1 -45.94 -23.76 45.22
C MET A 1 -45.42 -23.34 43.85
N GLN A 2 -45.53 -22.05 43.52
CA GLN A 2 -45.27 -21.51 42.17
C GLN A 2 -43.79 -21.17 42.06
N LEU A 3 -43.13 -21.64 40.98
CA LEU A 3 -41.80 -21.28 40.63
C LEU A 3 -41.76 -19.85 40.02
N PRO A 4 -40.83 -18.98 40.40
CA PRO A 4 -40.78 -17.64 39.85
C PRO A 4 -40.18 -17.65 38.44
N GLY A 5 -40.80 -16.87 37.54
CA GLY A 5 -40.51 -16.78 36.13
C GLY A 5 -39.08 -16.33 35.77
N LEU A 6 -38.48 -17.03 34.85
CA LEU A 6 -37.30 -16.66 34.09
C LEU A 6 -37.63 -15.45 33.21
N ASN A 7 -37.21 -14.29 33.64
CA ASN A 7 -37.28 -13.07 32.82
C ASN A 7 -36.18 -13.14 31.73
N LYS A 8 -36.55 -13.70 30.58
CA LYS A 8 -35.71 -13.77 29.36
C LYS A 8 -35.87 -12.52 28.53
N ASN A 9 -35.52 -11.35 29.03
CA ASN A 9 -35.42 -10.15 28.18
C ASN A 9 -34.22 -9.30 28.60
N THR A 10 -33.00 -9.82 28.41
CA THR A 10 -31.84 -8.98 28.17
C THR A 10 -31.65 -8.83 26.67
N THR A 11 -32.38 -7.90 26.08
CA THR A 11 -32.02 -7.35 24.78
C THR A 11 -30.57 -6.91 24.84
N LYS A 12 -29.70 -7.67 24.19
CA LYS A 12 -28.29 -7.37 24.02
C LYS A 12 -28.22 -6.09 23.20
N ASN A 13 -28.26 -4.94 23.86
CA ASN A 13 -27.94 -3.65 23.23
C ASN A 13 -26.50 -3.79 22.73
N ARG A 14 -26.34 -4.13 21.45
CA ARG A 14 -25.06 -4.09 20.74
C ARG A 14 -24.68 -2.63 20.60
N SER A 15 -24.13 -2.03 21.64
CA SER A 15 -23.53 -0.71 21.55
C SER A 15 -22.48 -0.75 20.42
N PHE A 16 -22.56 0.19 19.51
CA PHE A 16 -21.58 0.35 18.43
C PHE A 16 -20.18 0.46 19.04
N PHE A 17 -19.25 -0.42 18.60
CA PHE A 17 -17.88 -0.38 19.07
C PHE A 17 -17.10 0.72 18.35
N TYR A 18 -16.60 1.69 19.11
CA TYR A 18 -15.90 2.86 18.59
C TYR A 18 -14.66 2.50 17.72
N GLY A 19 -14.08 1.34 17.88
CA GLY A 19 -12.99 0.84 17.04
C GLY A 19 -13.29 0.88 15.53
N TRP A 20 -14.58 0.79 15.13
CA TRP A 20 -14.95 0.91 13.72
C TRP A 20 -14.84 2.35 13.19
N VAL A 21 -14.93 3.37 14.05
CA VAL A 21 -14.60 4.75 13.69
C VAL A 21 -13.11 4.89 13.40
N ILE A 22 -12.27 4.20 14.17
CA ILE A 22 -10.82 4.16 13.91
C ILE A 22 -10.51 3.47 12.58
N VAL A 23 -11.26 2.42 12.22
CA VAL A 23 -11.15 1.75 10.91
C VAL A 23 -11.57 2.70 9.78
N LEU A 24 -12.65 3.46 9.96
CA LEU A 24 -13.04 4.49 8.99
C LEU A 24 -11.95 5.56 8.83
N GLY A 25 -11.34 5.99 9.92
CA GLY A 25 -10.17 6.88 9.87
C GLY A 25 -8.97 6.27 9.13
N ALA A 26 -8.78 4.95 9.24
CA ALA A 26 -7.75 4.25 8.48
C ALA A 26 -8.07 4.21 6.98
N ILE A 27 -9.32 4.01 6.59
CA ILE A 27 -9.77 4.08 5.18
C ILE A 27 -9.46 5.47 4.60
N VAL A 28 -9.88 6.53 5.29
CA VAL A 28 -9.68 7.91 4.83
C VAL A 28 -8.19 8.27 4.78
N GLY A 29 -7.39 7.91 5.79
CA GLY A 29 -5.96 8.19 5.80
C GLY A 29 -5.20 7.47 4.69
N GLN A 30 -5.53 6.20 4.42
CA GLN A 30 -4.90 5.44 3.35
C GLN A 30 -5.35 5.90 1.96
N TYR A 31 -6.62 6.28 1.81
CA TYR A 31 -7.13 6.94 0.61
C TYR A 31 -6.33 8.23 0.31
N ALA A 32 -6.19 9.10 1.30
CA ALA A 32 -5.46 10.35 1.15
C ALA A 32 -3.97 10.12 0.83
N SER A 33 -3.33 9.17 1.52
CA SER A 33 -1.90 8.88 1.33
C SER A 33 -1.58 8.38 -0.08
N LEU A 34 -2.42 7.53 -0.68
CA LEU A 34 -2.22 7.05 -2.05
C LEU A 34 -2.79 8.03 -3.07
N GLY A 35 -3.94 8.64 -2.78
CA GLY A 35 -4.67 9.51 -3.70
C GLY A 35 -3.91 10.76 -4.16
N GLY A 36 -2.92 11.23 -3.38
CA GLY A 36 -2.04 12.34 -3.78
C GLY A 36 -0.70 11.89 -4.36
N ARG A 37 -0.50 10.61 -4.58
CA ARG A 37 0.73 10.00 -5.12
C ARG A 37 0.38 8.89 -6.12
N GLY A 38 1.33 8.11 -6.51
CA GLY A 38 1.12 6.97 -7.40
C GLY A 38 0.57 7.39 -8.76
N GLN A 39 -0.63 6.92 -9.11
CA GLN A 39 -1.26 7.19 -10.41
C GLN A 39 -1.47 8.69 -10.69
N VAL A 40 -1.77 9.48 -9.65
CA VAL A 40 -1.99 10.92 -9.78
C VAL A 40 -0.72 11.63 -10.24
N THR A 41 0.45 11.19 -9.78
CA THR A 41 1.74 11.71 -10.27
C THR A 41 1.87 11.53 -11.78
N GLY A 42 1.45 10.38 -12.33
CA GLY A 42 1.46 10.13 -13.77
C GLY A 42 0.50 11.01 -14.56
N ILE A 43 -0.68 11.33 -13.98
CA ILE A 43 -1.68 12.20 -14.66
C ILE A 43 -1.15 13.62 -14.84
N PHE A 44 -0.45 14.16 -13.86
CA PHE A 44 0.15 15.50 -13.90
C PHE A 44 1.43 15.56 -14.74
N MET A 45 2.09 14.43 -15.00
CA MET A 45 3.39 14.37 -15.66
C MET A 45 3.38 15.10 -17.01
N GLY A 46 2.52 14.69 -17.94
CA GLY A 46 2.45 15.29 -19.28
C GLY A 46 2.15 16.78 -19.27
N PRO A 47 1.05 17.23 -18.65
CA PRO A 47 0.72 18.65 -18.59
C PRO A 47 1.81 19.53 -17.96
N VAL A 48 2.42 19.12 -16.87
CA VAL A 48 3.47 19.90 -16.18
C VAL A 48 4.76 19.92 -16.98
N THR A 49 5.21 18.79 -17.52
CA THR A 49 6.45 18.73 -18.32
C THR A 49 6.37 19.52 -19.60
N THR A 50 5.19 19.51 -20.26
CA THR A 50 4.96 20.29 -21.49
C THR A 50 4.94 21.77 -21.22
N ASP A 51 4.27 22.22 -20.17
CA ASP A 51 4.11 23.64 -19.83
C ASP A 51 5.43 24.28 -19.34
N LEU A 52 6.18 23.54 -18.51
CA LEU A 52 7.43 24.03 -17.89
C LEU A 52 8.70 23.66 -18.68
N GLY A 53 8.58 22.91 -19.77
CA GLY A 53 9.72 22.51 -20.62
C GLY A 53 10.66 21.51 -19.92
N TRP A 54 10.17 20.70 -18.99
CA TRP A 54 10.99 19.72 -18.29
C TRP A 54 10.99 18.36 -18.99
N SER A 55 12.08 17.60 -18.86
CA SER A 55 12.09 16.22 -19.30
C SER A 55 11.26 15.34 -18.35
N ILE A 56 10.76 14.20 -18.86
CA ILE A 56 10.06 13.20 -18.06
C ILE A 56 10.95 12.67 -16.94
N SER A 57 12.25 12.49 -17.22
CA SER A 57 13.22 12.10 -16.19
C SER A 57 13.33 13.11 -15.05
N GLN A 58 13.39 14.41 -15.35
CA GLN A 58 13.47 15.46 -14.31
C GLN A 58 12.26 15.43 -13.38
N TYR A 59 11.05 15.34 -13.94
CA TYR A 59 9.81 15.22 -13.17
C TYR A 59 9.78 13.95 -12.33
N THR A 60 10.17 12.81 -12.92
CA THR A 60 10.14 11.49 -12.28
C THR A 60 11.17 11.38 -11.16
N VAL A 61 12.38 11.91 -11.34
CA VAL A 61 13.41 11.93 -10.31
C VAL A 61 12.92 12.70 -9.08
N ALA A 62 12.31 13.87 -9.29
CA ALA A 62 11.76 14.68 -8.18
C ALA A 62 10.70 13.91 -7.38
N SER A 63 9.74 13.29 -8.08
CA SER A 63 8.67 12.51 -7.46
C SER A 63 9.18 11.23 -6.77
N SER A 64 10.16 10.55 -7.38
CA SER A 64 10.74 9.31 -6.84
C SER A 64 11.62 9.57 -5.62
N LEU A 65 12.38 10.67 -5.59
CA LEU A 65 13.12 11.10 -4.40
C LEU A 65 12.19 11.39 -3.23
N ALA A 66 11.05 12.04 -3.48
CA ALA A 66 10.03 12.26 -2.45
C ALA A 66 9.53 10.95 -1.85
N PHE A 67 9.29 9.94 -2.68
CA PHE A 67 8.89 8.61 -2.24
C PHE A 67 9.99 7.95 -1.40
N ALA A 68 11.25 7.99 -1.84
CA ALA A 68 12.38 7.39 -1.16
C ALA A 68 12.65 8.04 0.21
N VAL A 69 12.70 9.37 0.26
CA VAL A 69 12.90 10.12 1.52
C VAL A 69 11.77 9.86 2.49
N GLY A 70 10.52 9.81 1.99
CA GLY A 70 9.38 9.46 2.81
C GLY A 70 9.53 8.13 3.51
N GLY A 71 9.98 7.11 2.79
CA GLY A 71 10.21 5.82 3.40
C GLY A 71 11.33 5.79 4.44
N LEU A 72 12.38 6.59 4.23
CA LEU A 72 13.48 6.75 5.21
C LEU A 72 13.03 7.51 6.47
N CYS A 73 12.01 8.37 6.38
CA CYS A 73 11.42 9.05 7.54
C CYS A 73 10.56 8.11 8.41
N GLY A 74 10.09 6.98 7.88
CA GLY A 74 9.22 6.04 8.59
C GLY A 74 9.71 5.62 9.99
N PRO A 75 10.99 5.21 10.18
CA PRO A 75 11.53 4.85 11.48
C PRO A 75 11.50 5.96 12.55
N PHE A 76 11.47 7.22 12.14
CA PHE A 76 11.37 8.37 13.04
C PHE A 76 9.92 8.71 13.39
N ILE A 77 8.99 8.45 12.47
CA ILE A 77 7.56 8.73 12.65
C ILE A 77 6.90 7.71 13.58
N GLY A 78 7.34 6.45 13.55
CA GLY A 78 6.79 5.39 14.41
C GLY A 78 6.75 5.77 15.91
N PRO A 79 7.86 6.19 16.53
CA PRO A 79 7.87 6.66 17.92
C PRO A 79 6.96 7.88 18.18
N LEU A 80 6.79 8.77 17.19
CA LEU A 80 5.87 9.91 17.31
C LEU A 80 4.41 9.46 17.37
N VAL A 81 4.03 8.45 16.56
CA VAL A 81 2.69 7.83 16.63
C VAL A 81 2.46 7.24 18.01
N ASP A 82 3.49 6.59 18.58
CA ASP A 82 3.39 5.98 19.91
C ASP A 82 3.24 7.01 21.02
N ARG A 83 3.93 8.15 20.89
CA ARG A 83 3.93 9.19 21.91
C ARG A 83 2.70 10.11 21.82
N TYR A 84 2.38 10.60 20.65
CA TYR A 84 1.39 11.66 20.44
C TYR A 84 0.02 11.13 19.93
N GLY A 85 -0.04 9.86 19.53
CA GLY A 85 -1.23 9.26 18.95
C GLY A 85 -1.53 9.69 17.50
N PRO A 86 -2.49 9.06 16.84
CA PRO A 86 -2.79 9.28 15.41
C PRO A 86 -3.41 10.65 15.13
N ARG A 87 -4.23 11.20 16.05
CA ARG A 87 -4.99 12.43 15.86
C ARG A 87 -4.11 13.61 15.42
N ASN A 88 -3.13 13.96 16.25
CA ASN A 88 -2.29 15.13 16.02
C ASN A 88 -1.43 14.96 14.76
N LEU A 89 -0.90 13.75 14.55
CA LEU A 89 -0.07 13.45 13.38
C LEU A 89 -0.88 13.51 12.09
N MET A 90 -2.12 13.01 12.08
CA MET A 90 -3.00 13.11 10.91
C MET A 90 -3.39 14.57 10.61
N ILE A 91 -3.65 15.40 11.63
CA ILE A 91 -3.93 16.84 11.43
C ILE A 91 -2.70 17.54 10.82
N ILE A 92 -1.53 17.38 11.43
CA ILE A 92 -0.28 17.96 10.92
C ILE A 92 0.00 17.46 9.51
N GLY A 93 -0.16 16.14 9.30
CA GLY A 93 0.02 15.51 8.00
C GLY A 93 -0.94 16.05 6.95
N ALA A 94 -2.22 16.22 7.25
CA ALA A 94 -3.21 16.75 6.32
C ALA A 94 -2.92 18.22 5.95
N VAL A 95 -2.55 19.04 6.92
CA VAL A 95 -2.22 20.45 6.68
C VAL A 95 -0.94 20.55 5.85
N THR A 96 0.13 19.85 6.22
CA THR A 96 1.40 19.87 5.46
C THR A 96 1.24 19.31 4.05
N TYR A 97 0.50 18.21 3.91
CA TYR A 97 0.23 17.60 2.61
C TYR A 97 -0.59 18.53 1.71
N GLY A 98 -1.71 19.05 2.22
CA GLY A 98 -2.58 19.95 1.48
C GLY A 98 -1.88 21.26 1.11
N ALA A 99 -1.18 21.90 2.05
CA ALA A 99 -0.43 23.13 1.78
C ALA A 99 0.63 22.92 0.70
N SER A 100 1.41 21.82 0.79
CA SER A 100 2.43 21.51 -0.22
C SER A 100 1.82 21.25 -1.60
N LEU A 101 0.73 20.49 -1.68
CA LEU A 101 0.02 20.24 -2.95
C LEU A 101 -0.58 21.52 -3.52
N ALA A 102 -1.20 22.36 -2.68
CA ALA A 102 -1.75 23.64 -3.13
C ALA A 102 -0.65 24.58 -3.64
N THR A 103 0.54 24.61 -2.99
CA THR A 103 1.67 25.43 -3.44
C THR A 103 2.26 24.91 -4.76
N LEU A 104 2.12 23.60 -5.08
CA LEU A 104 2.52 23.06 -6.38
C LEU A 104 1.78 23.71 -7.56
N SER A 105 0.62 24.34 -7.35
CA SER A 105 -0.09 25.10 -8.40
C SER A 105 0.70 26.31 -8.94
N GLN A 106 1.68 26.80 -8.20
CA GLN A 106 2.44 28.02 -8.52
C GLN A 106 3.91 27.75 -8.82
N ILE A 107 4.28 26.50 -9.08
CA ILE A 107 5.67 26.16 -9.39
C ILE A 107 6.10 26.69 -10.76
N ASN A 108 7.34 27.16 -10.79
CA ASN A 108 8.01 27.61 -12.00
C ASN A 108 9.46 27.08 -12.11
N SER A 109 9.92 26.33 -11.10
CA SER A 109 11.26 25.74 -11.10
C SER A 109 11.25 24.31 -10.57
N LEU A 110 12.15 23.48 -11.10
CA LEU A 110 12.32 22.09 -10.71
C LEU A 110 12.66 21.93 -9.22
N TRP A 111 13.47 22.85 -8.66
CA TRP A 111 13.85 22.84 -7.24
C TRP A 111 12.65 23.05 -6.33
N HIS A 112 11.77 24.02 -6.64
CA HIS A 112 10.53 24.21 -5.88
C HIS A 112 9.66 22.97 -5.95
N PHE A 113 9.52 22.37 -7.13
CA PHE A 113 8.79 21.12 -7.30
C PHE A 113 9.36 19.99 -6.44
N MET A 114 10.69 19.78 -6.47
CA MET A 114 11.36 18.76 -5.65
C MET A 114 11.11 18.95 -4.15
N ILE A 115 11.28 20.16 -3.64
CA ILE A 115 11.10 20.47 -2.21
C ILE A 115 9.65 20.24 -1.80
N LEU A 116 8.69 20.72 -2.58
CA LEU A 116 7.27 20.57 -2.29
C LEU A 116 6.82 19.09 -2.35
N GLN A 117 7.32 18.34 -3.33
CA GLN A 117 7.08 16.89 -3.40
C GLN A 117 7.70 16.15 -2.21
N LEU A 118 8.89 16.53 -1.76
CA LEU A 118 9.53 15.97 -0.55
C LEU A 118 8.67 16.22 0.70
N ILE A 119 8.14 17.43 0.87
CA ILE A 119 7.26 17.75 2.01
C ILE A 119 5.93 17.03 1.88
N ALA A 120 5.30 17.05 0.71
CA ALA A 120 4.03 16.41 0.46
C ALA A 120 4.11 14.89 0.64
N GLY A 121 4.98 14.24 -0.13
CA GLY A 121 5.11 12.78 -0.16
C GLY A 121 5.94 12.22 0.99
N GLY A 122 7.03 12.91 1.34
CA GLY A 122 7.98 12.49 2.36
C GLY A 122 7.47 12.67 3.79
N LEU A 123 6.73 13.73 4.04
CA LEU A 123 6.22 14.02 5.39
C LEU A 123 4.70 13.91 5.45
N GLY A 124 3.98 14.69 4.65
CA GLY A 124 2.52 14.79 4.72
C GLY A 124 1.83 13.43 4.54
N ALA A 125 2.11 12.76 3.43
CA ALA A 125 1.46 11.50 3.10
C ALA A 125 1.76 10.34 4.06
N ILE A 126 2.92 10.34 4.73
CA ILE A 126 3.28 9.32 5.72
C ILE A 126 2.55 9.55 7.04
N LEU A 127 2.44 10.80 7.47
CA LEU A 127 1.74 11.15 8.70
C LEU A 127 0.24 10.81 8.65
N VAL A 128 -0.40 10.89 7.48
CA VAL A 128 -1.79 10.47 7.29
C VAL A 128 -1.94 8.99 6.90
N GLY A 129 -0.88 8.36 6.43
CA GLY A 129 -0.88 7.07 5.75
C GLY A 129 -0.83 5.83 6.65
N PRO A 130 -0.54 4.67 6.03
CA PRO A 130 -0.64 3.35 6.67
C PRO A 130 0.15 3.22 7.98
N LEU A 131 1.31 3.88 8.10
CA LEU A 131 2.12 3.81 9.32
C LEU A 131 1.34 4.33 10.54
N THR A 132 0.69 5.48 10.40
CA THR A 132 -0.04 6.13 11.49
C THR A 132 -1.35 5.40 11.80
N VAL A 133 -2.14 5.09 10.77
CA VAL A 133 -3.49 4.56 10.98
C VAL A 133 -3.50 3.08 11.33
N ASN A 134 -2.58 2.25 10.78
CA ASN A 134 -2.55 0.82 11.10
C ASN A 134 -2.07 0.55 12.53
N VAL A 135 -1.20 1.40 13.09
CA VAL A 135 -0.83 1.32 14.51
C VAL A 135 -2.07 1.57 15.39
N ALA A 136 -2.87 2.58 15.06
CA ALA A 136 -4.11 2.86 15.79
C ALA A 136 -5.08 1.66 15.70
N VAL A 137 -5.39 1.17 14.50
CA VAL A 137 -6.25 -0.01 14.31
C VAL A 137 -5.73 -1.23 15.10
N SER A 138 -4.43 -1.45 15.09
CA SER A 138 -3.80 -2.60 15.78
C SER A 138 -3.92 -2.53 17.30
N ARG A 139 -4.07 -1.33 17.89
CA ARG A 139 -4.32 -1.13 19.33
C ARG A 139 -5.78 -1.37 19.69
N TRP A 140 -6.70 -0.98 18.81
CA TRP A 140 -8.14 -1.12 19.04
C TRP A 140 -8.65 -2.55 18.81
N PHE A 141 -7.97 -3.33 17.96
CA PHE A 141 -8.34 -4.69 17.61
C PHE A 141 -7.20 -5.68 17.89
N VAL A 142 -7.49 -6.74 18.63
CA VAL A 142 -6.59 -7.85 18.90
C VAL A 142 -7.07 -9.12 18.19
N LEU A 143 -8.29 -9.58 18.50
CA LEU A 143 -8.89 -10.78 17.92
C LEU A 143 -9.31 -10.56 16.47
N LYS A 144 -9.90 -9.40 16.17
CA LYS A 144 -10.38 -9.02 14.82
C LYS A 144 -9.39 -8.18 14.04
N ARG A 145 -8.11 -8.11 14.47
CA ARG A 145 -7.07 -7.25 13.88
C ARG A 145 -6.92 -7.45 12.37
N GLY A 146 -6.90 -8.71 11.90
CA GLY A 146 -6.76 -9.03 10.48
C GLY A 146 -7.89 -8.44 9.63
N TRP A 147 -9.13 -8.60 10.07
CA TRP A 147 -10.30 -8.02 9.39
C TRP A 147 -10.29 -6.49 9.45
N ALA A 148 -9.99 -5.91 10.62
CA ALA A 148 -9.96 -4.46 10.79
C ALA A 148 -8.89 -3.79 9.91
N LEU A 149 -7.69 -4.40 9.80
CA LEU A 149 -6.64 -3.93 8.91
C LEU A 149 -6.99 -4.13 7.43
N ALA A 150 -7.61 -5.25 7.06
CA ALA A 150 -8.06 -5.51 5.69
C ALA A 150 -9.11 -4.48 5.25
N ILE A 151 -10.13 -4.22 6.08
CA ILE A 151 -11.15 -3.20 5.81
C ILE A 151 -10.49 -1.80 5.78
N GLY A 152 -9.64 -1.47 6.75
CA GLY A 152 -8.91 -0.20 6.79
C GLY A 152 -8.08 0.05 5.53
N SER A 153 -7.47 -1.01 4.98
CA SER A 153 -6.67 -0.92 3.74
C SER A 153 -7.51 -0.74 2.45
N SER A 154 -8.83 -0.83 2.51
CA SER A 154 -9.69 -0.56 1.34
C SER A 154 -9.59 0.88 0.85
N GLY A 155 -9.12 1.81 1.70
CA GLY A 155 -8.83 3.18 1.30
C GLY A 155 -7.83 3.28 0.15
N VAL A 156 -6.81 2.40 0.13
CA VAL A 156 -5.86 2.29 -0.99
C VAL A 156 -6.58 1.91 -2.30
N SER A 157 -7.47 0.92 -2.22
CA SER A 157 -8.23 0.47 -3.40
C SER A 157 -9.21 1.54 -3.89
N LEU A 158 -9.88 2.24 -2.95
CA LEU A 158 -10.76 3.37 -3.29
C LEU A 158 -10.00 4.50 -3.99
N ALA A 159 -8.81 4.85 -3.52
CA ALA A 159 -7.97 5.83 -4.20
C ALA A 159 -7.60 5.36 -5.61
N ALA A 160 -7.20 4.10 -5.77
CA ALA A 160 -6.85 3.53 -7.07
C ALA A 160 -8.03 3.48 -8.04
N ILE A 161 -9.26 3.33 -7.55
CA ILE A 161 -10.48 3.34 -8.37
C ILE A 161 -10.88 4.76 -8.75
N LEU A 162 -10.97 5.67 -7.76
CA LEU A 162 -11.62 6.96 -7.94
C LEU A 162 -10.67 8.02 -8.51
N MET A 163 -9.41 8.05 -8.07
CA MET A 163 -8.50 9.14 -8.39
C MET A 163 -8.16 9.26 -9.87
N PRO A 164 -7.94 8.18 -10.64
CA PRO A 164 -7.69 8.32 -12.07
C PRO A 164 -8.86 8.99 -12.81
N ILE A 165 -10.10 8.57 -12.51
CA ILE A 165 -11.30 9.12 -13.15
C ILE A 165 -11.47 10.60 -12.79
N ILE A 166 -11.38 10.93 -11.49
CA ILE A 166 -11.58 12.30 -11.02
C ILE A 166 -10.49 13.21 -11.55
N MET A 167 -9.22 12.83 -11.37
CA MET A 167 -8.11 13.76 -11.66
C MET A 167 -7.86 13.98 -13.14
N ILE A 168 -8.12 12.99 -14.01
CA ILE A 168 -8.04 13.23 -15.46
C ILE A 168 -9.08 14.28 -15.87
N GLN A 169 -10.34 14.15 -15.44
CA GLN A 169 -11.39 15.12 -15.78
C GLN A 169 -11.09 16.52 -15.24
N VAL A 170 -10.52 16.58 -14.02
CA VAL A 170 -10.17 17.85 -13.36
C VAL A 170 -9.03 18.53 -14.13
N VAL A 171 -7.96 17.79 -14.48
CA VAL A 171 -6.81 18.32 -15.21
C VAL A 171 -7.22 18.77 -16.63
N ASP A 172 -8.06 17.99 -17.30
CA ASP A 172 -8.53 18.34 -18.66
C ASP A 172 -9.44 19.59 -18.67
N ARG A 173 -10.16 19.84 -17.56
CA ARG A 173 -11.13 20.97 -17.49
C ARG A 173 -10.52 22.26 -16.92
N PHE A 174 -9.63 22.15 -15.92
CA PHE A 174 -9.13 23.30 -15.15
C PHE A 174 -7.62 23.53 -15.33
N GLY A 175 -6.92 22.67 -16.09
CA GLY A 175 -5.48 22.71 -16.18
C GLY A 175 -4.79 22.13 -14.93
N TRP A 176 -3.47 21.96 -14.99
CA TRP A 176 -2.71 21.30 -13.92
C TRP A 176 -2.57 22.16 -12.67
N GLN A 177 -2.51 23.50 -12.82
CA GLN A 177 -2.36 24.43 -11.70
C GLN A 177 -3.54 24.34 -10.73
N ASP A 178 -4.76 24.60 -11.21
CA ASP A 178 -5.96 24.54 -10.39
C ASP A 178 -6.26 23.12 -9.91
N SER A 179 -5.85 22.12 -10.70
CA SER A 179 -6.01 20.72 -10.32
C SER A 179 -5.17 20.32 -9.10
N TYR A 180 -4.01 20.93 -8.88
CA TYR A 180 -3.26 20.72 -7.64
C TYR A 180 -4.00 21.30 -6.42
N ILE A 181 -4.70 22.42 -6.56
CA ILE A 181 -5.53 23.00 -5.47
C ILE A 181 -6.71 22.07 -5.16
N ILE A 182 -7.39 21.59 -6.20
CA ILE A 182 -8.52 20.65 -6.04
C ILE A 182 -8.05 19.36 -5.39
N LEU A 183 -6.91 18.82 -5.81
CA LEU A 183 -6.29 17.63 -5.22
C LEU A 183 -5.97 17.85 -3.73
N ALA A 184 -5.39 19.00 -3.38
CA ALA A 184 -5.11 19.36 -2.00
C ALA A 184 -6.36 19.33 -1.12
N LEU A 185 -7.48 19.86 -1.61
CA LEU A 185 -8.77 19.85 -0.91
C LEU A 185 -9.35 18.44 -0.79
N LEU A 186 -9.34 17.66 -1.88
CA LEU A 186 -9.86 16.28 -1.91
C LEU A 186 -9.13 15.35 -0.93
N ILE A 187 -7.86 15.62 -0.67
CA ILE A 187 -7.02 14.82 0.24
C ILE A 187 -7.14 15.33 1.67
N SER A 188 -7.01 16.65 1.88
CA SER A 188 -6.88 17.22 3.22
C SER A 188 -8.20 17.31 3.97
N ILE A 189 -9.30 17.69 3.30
CA ILE A 189 -10.59 17.90 3.97
C ILE A 189 -11.11 16.62 4.62
N PRO A 190 -11.19 15.47 3.94
CA PRO A 190 -11.66 14.24 4.58
C PRO A 190 -10.82 13.83 5.79
N VAL A 191 -9.47 14.02 5.69
CA VAL A 191 -8.58 13.71 6.82
C VAL A 191 -8.80 14.65 7.98
N LEU A 192 -8.94 15.95 7.75
CA LEU A 192 -9.20 16.94 8.80
C LEU A 192 -10.55 16.72 9.51
N ILE A 193 -11.56 16.19 8.80
CA ILE A 193 -12.86 15.83 9.39
C ILE A 193 -12.72 14.60 10.29
N ILE A 194 -12.00 13.56 9.86
CA ILE A 194 -11.91 12.29 10.61
C ILE A 194 -10.84 12.30 11.70
N ALA A 195 -9.75 13.06 11.53
CA ALA A 195 -8.62 13.05 12.45
C ALA A 195 -8.98 13.40 13.91
N PRO A 196 -9.88 14.36 14.20
CA PRO A 196 -10.34 14.64 15.58
C PRO A 196 -10.98 13.43 16.27
N LEU A 197 -11.58 12.52 15.50
CA LEU A 197 -12.21 11.30 16.01
C LEU A 197 -11.20 10.17 16.26
N MET A 198 -9.97 10.30 15.78
CA MET A 198 -8.94 9.30 15.98
C MET A 198 -8.42 9.32 17.42
N LYS A 199 -8.61 8.20 18.13
CA LYS A 199 -8.11 7.98 19.50
C LYS A 199 -6.94 7.02 19.48
N LYS A 200 -5.99 7.23 20.39
CA LYS A 200 -4.74 6.46 20.47
C LYS A 200 -5.00 5.01 20.84
N SER A 201 -5.88 4.79 21.83
CA SER A 201 -6.19 3.45 22.31
C SER A 201 -7.59 3.38 22.92
N PRO A 202 -8.20 2.18 23.04
CA PRO A 202 -9.52 2.02 23.68
C PRO A 202 -9.51 2.40 25.15
N GLU A 203 -8.38 2.26 25.85
CA GLU A 203 -8.23 2.57 27.28
C GLU A 203 -8.46 4.05 27.57
N GLU A 204 -8.13 4.95 26.63
CA GLU A 204 -8.43 6.39 26.76
C GLU A 204 -9.94 6.69 26.88
N MET A 205 -10.79 5.75 26.47
CA MET A 205 -12.24 5.83 26.55
C MET A 205 -12.83 4.86 27.58
N GLY A 206 -11.99 4.24 28.41
CA GLY A 206 -12.40 3.21 29.38
C GLY A 206 -12.92 1.92 28.72
N LEU A 207 -12.58 1.68 27.44
CA LEU A 207 -12.97 0.51 26.68
C LEU A 207 -11.85 -0.53 26.65
N LEU A 208 -12.22 -1.78 26.41
CA LEU A 208 -11.25 -2.85 26.10
C LEU A 208 -11.16 -3.07 24.59
N PRO A 209 -10.03 -3.61 24.09
CA PRO A 209 -9.90 -4.01 22.70
C PRO A 209 -11.03 -4.94 22.25
N ASP A 210 -11.40 -4.88 20.97
CA ASP A 210 -12.49 -5.65 20.35
C ASP A 210 -13.90 -5.44 20.98
N GLY A 211 -14.05 -4.48 21.88
CA GLY A 211 -15.30 -4.21 22.60
C GLY A 211 -15.66 -5.27 23.66
N ASN A 212 -14.72 -6.09 24.07
CA ASN A 212 -14.95 -7.11 25.07
C ASN A 212 -15.14 -6.48 26.46
N LYS A 213 -16.24 -6.82 27.14
CA LYS A 213 -16.37 -6.64 28.60
C LYS A 213 -15.54 -7.73 29.27
N LYS A 214 -14.84 -7.37 30.37
CA LYS A 214 -14.13 -8.34 31.23
C LYS A 214 -15.05 -9.51 31.61
N ASN A 215 -15.06 -10.57 30.81
CA ASN A 215 -15.62 -11.86 31.23
C ASN A 215 -14.63 -12.95 30.86
N THR A 216 -13.99 -13.44 31.90
CA THR A 216 -13.27 -14.68 31.99
C THR A 216 -14.18 -15.86 31.70
N THR A 217 -13.95 -16.53 30.59
CA THR A 217 -14.15 -17.98 30.46
C THR A 217 -13.12 -18.47 29.46
N THR A 218 -12.14 -19.18 30.00
CA THR A 218 -11.17 -20.01 29.29
C THR A 218 -11.91 -21.22 28.70
N ASP A 219 -12.09 -21.23 27.40
CA ASP A 219 -12.48 -22.45 26.68
C ASP A 219 -11.22 -23.26 26.36
N GLU A 220 -11.16 -24.49 26.91
CA GLU A 220 -10.06 -25.47 26.85
C GLU A 220 -9.80 -26.08 25.47
N HIS A 221 -10.33 -25.54 24.38
CA HIS A 221 -10.26 -26.20 23.05
C HIS A 221 -9.12 -25.68 22.13
N ASP A 222 -8.06 -25.07 22.67
CA ASP A 222 -7.02 -24.43 21.84
C ASP A 222 -5.56 -24.82 22.13
N ASP A 223 -5.30 -25.99 22.72
CA ASP A 223 -3.93 -26.46 23.04
C ASP A 223 -3.04 -26.59 21.79
N SER A 224 -3.60 -27.06 20.66
CA SER A 224 -2.83 -27.19 19.43
C SER A 224 -2.46 -25.83 18.79
N LYS A 225 -3.35 -24.84 18.88
CA LYS A 225 -3.06 -23.47 18.41
C LYS A 225 -2.14 -22.74 19.38
N ALA A 226 -2.30 -22.94 20.68
CA ALA A 226 -1.42 -22.38 21.70
C ALA A 226 0.01 -22.90 21.53
N LEU A 227 0.18 -24.20 21.25
CA LEU A 227 1.47 -24.82 20.98
C LEU A 227 2.12 -24.26 19.70
N ARG A 228 1.32 -24.08 18.64
CA ARG A 228 1.80 -23.44 17.39
C ARG A 228 2.26 -22.00 17.62
N ILE A 229 1.50 -21.21 18.38
CA ILE A 229 1.84 -19.81 18.72
C ILE A 229 3.12 -19.77 19.56
N LYS A 230 3.27 -20.70 20.53
CA LYS A 230 4.47 -20.83 21.36
C LYS A 230 5.68 -21.20 20.52
N ASN A 231 5.59 -22.22 19.71
CA ASN A 231 6.66 -22.66 18.82
C ASN A 231 7.05 -21.56 17.82
N ASP A 232 6.09 -20.82 17.25
CA ASP A 232 6.38 -19.70 16.34
C ASP A 232 7.14 -18.56 17.05
N PHE A 233 6.89 -18.37 18.34
CA PHE A 233 7.60 -17.39 19.17
C PHE A 233 8.99 -17.87 19.57
N ASP A 234 9.12 -19.11 20.04
CA ASP A 234 10.37 -19.67 20.57
C ASP A 234 11.45 -19.87 19.50
N TYR A 235 11.05 -20.24 18.27
CA TYR A 235 11.94 -20.39 17.13
C TYR A 235 12.08 -19.12 16.28
N SER A 236 11.85 -17.93 16.86
CA SER A 236 12.03 -16.66 16.15
C SER A 236 13.51 -16.33 15.97
N ILE A 237 13.85 -15.86 14.76
CA ILE A 237 15.21 -15.53 14.35
C ILE A 237 15.54 -14.10 14.77
N THR A 238 16.72 -13.88 15.34
CA THR A 238 17.17 -12.53 15.73
C THR A 238 17.56 -11.70 14.52
N ARG A 239 17.62 -10.36 14.68
CA ARG A 239 18.08 -9.45 13.63
C ARG A 239 19.50 -9.79 13.16
N HIS A 240 20.39 -10.10 14.08
CA HIS A 240 21.78 -10.44 13.79
C HIS A 240 21.91 -11.71 12.95
N ASP A 241 21.16 -12.75 13.32
CA ASP A 241 21.17 -14.03 12.60
C ASP A 241 20.51 -13.89 11.22
N ALA A 242 19.40 -13.13 11.13
CA ALA A 242 18.71 -12.88 9.88
C ALA A 242 19.61 -12.22 8.83
N LEU A 243 20.46 -11.25 9.23
CA LEU A 243 21.42 -10.57 8.34
C LEU A 243 22.38 -11.52 7.63
N ARG A 244 22.70 -12.66 8.24
CA ARG A 244 23.58 -13.69 7.68
C ARG A 244 22.85 -14.70 6.81
N MET A 245 21.52 -14.65 6.76
CA MET A 245 20.70 -15.61 6.04
C MET A 245 20.43 -15.18 4.59
N LYS A 246 20.74 -16.07 3.65
CA LYS A 246 20.47 -15.88 2.23
C LYS A 246 18.98 -15.59 1.93
N SER A 247 18.08 -16.23 2.70
CA SER A 247 16.64 -16.05 2.56
C SER A 247 16.17 -14.61 2.81
N LEU A 248 16.81 -13.88 3.76
CA LEU A 248 16.48 -12.47 4.00
C LEU A 248 16.76 -11.63 2.75
N TRP A 249 17.97 -11.75 2.20
CA TRP A 249 18.39 -10.92 1.06
C TRP A 249 17.65 -11.27 -0.22
N LEU A 250 17.33 -12.56 -0.43
CA LEU A 250 16.48 -12.97 -1.55
C LEU A 250 15.05 -12.41 -1.44
N LEU A 251 14.45 -12.39 -0.24
CA LEU A 251 13.15 -11.74 -0.03
C LEU A 251 13.23 -10.23 -0.27
N VAL A 252 14.26 -9.56 0.27
CA VAL A 252 14.48 -8.12 0.07
C VAL A 252 14.59 -7.80 -1.41
N LEU A 253 15.36 -8.59 -2.15
CA LEU A 253 15.55 -8.41 -3.59
C LEU A 253 14.25 -8.64 -4.37
N ALA A 254 13.54 -9.75 -4.09
CA ALA A 254 12.28 -10.06 -4.76
C ALA A 254 11.20 -8.98 -4.49
N PHE A 255 11.05 -8.54 -3.24
CA PHE A 255 10.12 -7.45 -2.89
C PHE A 255 10.56 -6.11 -3.46
N GLY A 256 11.87 -5.85 -3.50
CA GLY A 256 12.43 -4.63 -4.09
C GLY A 256 12.11 -4.54 -5.57
N ILE A 257 12.41 -5.59 -6.34
CA ILE A 257 12.16 -5.63 -7.78
C ILE A 257 10.66 -5.53 -8.08
N ASN A 258 9.80 -6.26 -7.35
CA ASN A 258 8.35 -6.12 -7.47
C ASN A 258 7.91 -4.69 -7.16
N GLY A 259 8.46 -4.07 -6.12
CA GLY A 259 8.20 -2.68 -5.75
C GLY A 259 8.60 -1.69 -6.84
N ALA A 260 9.75 -1.91 -7.49
CA ALA A 260 10.22 -1.10 -8.61
C ALA A 260 9.24 -1.15 -9.79
N GLY A 261 8.82 -2.35 -10.21
CA GLY A 261 7.85 -2.53 -11.29
C GLY A 261 6.47 -1.97 -10.95
N LEU A 262 6.02 -2.13 -9.71
CA LEU A 262 4.76 -1.57 -9.23
C LEU A 262 4.75 -0.04 -9.28
N GLN A 263 5.81 0.60 -8.79
CA GLN A 263 5.94 2.05 -8.79
C GLN A 263 6.14 2.61 -10.22
N ALA A 264 6.89 1.91 -11.07
CA ALA A 264 7.02 2.25 -12.47
C ALA A 264 5.63 2.29 -13.15
N MET A 265 4.80 1.27 -12.92
CA MET A 265 3.45 1.22 -13.47
C MET A 265 2.54 2.31 -12.87
N PHE A 266 2.66 2.64 -11.59
CA PHE A 266 1.86 3.72 -10.99
C PHE A 266 2.22 5.10 -11.50
N VAL A 267 3.50 5.36 -11.80
CA VAL A 267 3.95 6.66 -12.27
C VAL A 267 3.78 6.80 -13.78
N HIS A 268 4.17 5.78 -14.53
CA HIS A 268 4.22 5.84 -16.00
C HIS A 268 3.07 5.08 -16.70
N GLY A 269 2.26 4.30 -15.99
CA GLY A 269 1.22 3.50 -16.63
C GLY A 269 0.17 4.32 -17.38
N ILE A 270 -0.32 5.41 -16.79
CA ILE A 270 -1.28 6.31 -17.46
C ILE A 270 -0.62 7.03 -18.64
N PRO A 271 0.53 7.73 -18.49
CA PRO A 271 1.24 8.30 -19.63
C PRO A 271 1.53 7.29 -20.75
N TRP A 272 1.95 6.08 -20.40
CA TRP A 272 2.22 5.03 -21.36
C TRP A 272 0.99 4.62 -22.17
N ILE A 273 -0.16 4.40 -21.52
CA ILE A 273 -1.40 4.02 -22.20
C ILE A 273 -1.89 5.15 -23.12
N ILE A 274 -1.73 6.41 -22.72
CA ILE A 274 -2.04 7.58 -23.57
C ILE A 274 -1.09 7.65 -24.77
N ASP A 275 0.21 7.40 -24.59
CA ASP A 275 1.23 7.35 -25.64
C ASP A 275 0.93 6.25 -26.69
N MET A 276 0.29 5.16 -26.29
CA MET A 276 -0.21 4.11 -27.19
C MET A 276 -1.45 4.53 -28.03
N GLY A 277 -1.96 5.74 -27.86
CA GLY A 277 -3.09 6.28 -28.64
C GLY A 277 -4.47 6.09 -28.02
N PHE A 278 -4.57 5.56 -26.80
CA PHE A 278 -5.86 5.48 -26.09
C PHE A 278 -6.32 6.86 -25.61
N SER A 279 -7.64 7.08 -25.59
CA SER A 279 -8.18 8.33 -25.05
C SER A 279 -7.86 8.48 -23.57
N ARG A 280 -7.75 9.72 -23.07
CA ARG A 280 -7.51 9.99 -21.65
C ARG A 280 -8.61 9.40 -20.77
N MET A 281 -9.87 9.42 -21.23
CA MET A 281 -11.00 8.89 -20.48
C MET A 281 -10.98 7.34 -20.42
N ASP A 282 -10.73 6.66 -21.56
CA ASP A 282 -10.59 5.20 -21.59
C ASP A 282 -9.42 4.74 -20.71
N THR A 283 -8.30 5.48 -20.77
CA THR A 283 -7.14 5.24 -19.91
C THR A 283 -7.48 5.38 -18.43
N ALA A 284 -8.19 6.45 -18.04
CA ALA A 284 -8.62 6.66 -16.66
C ALA A 284 -9.51 5.52 -16.17
N PHE A 285 -10.49 5.13 -17.00
CA PHE A 285 -11.40 4.02 -16.69
C PHE A 285 -10.63 2.70 -16.55
N ALA A 286 -9.82 2.34 -17.55
CA ALA A 286 -9.02 1.13 -17.53
C ALA A 286 -8.09 1.08 -16.31
N PHE A 287 -7.40 2.17 -16.02
CA PHE A 287 -6.48 2.22 -14.87
C PHE A 287 -7.21 2.17 -13.52
N SER A 288 -8.46 2.64 -13.44
CA SER A 288 -9.30 2.47 -12.25
C SER A 288 -9.63 1.00 -11.97
N LEU A 289 -9.67 0.15 -12.99
CA LEU A 289 -9.86 -1.30 -12.84
C LEU A 289 -8.70 -1.97 -12.10
N VAL A 290 -7.51 -1.34 -12.04
CA VAL A 290 -6.42 -1.77 -11.14
C VAL A 290 -6.89 -1.78 -9.68
N GLY A 291 -7.65 -0.78 -9.26
CA GLY A 291 -8.21 -0.70 -7.93
C GLY A 291 -9.24 -1.81 -7.65
N PHE A 292 -10.10 -2.12 -8.62
CA PHE A 292 -11.05 -3.24 -8.52
C PHE A 292 -10.34 -4.58 -8.44
N GLY A 293 -9.35 -4.82 -9.30
CA GLY A 293 -8.50 -6.02 -9.24
C GLY A 293 -7.79 -6.16 -7.90
N ASN A 294 -7.24 -5.06 -7.36
CA ASN A 294 -6.62 -5.02 -6.03
C ASN A 294 -7.61 -5.40 -4.92
N LEU A 295 -8.79 -4.80 -4.91
CA LEU A 295 -9.79 -5.03 -3.87
C LEU A 295 -10.32 -6.46 -3.90
N GLY A 296 -10.74 -6.94 -5.06
CA GLY A 296 -11.34 -8.28 -5.22
C GLY A 296 -10.34 -9.41 -4.95
N SER A 297 -9.09 -9.24 -5.34
CA SER A 297 -8.07 -10.27 -5.17
C SER A 297 -7.62 -10.49 -3.72
N LYS A 298 -7.86 -9.56 -2.80
CA LYS A 298 -7.49 -9.70 -1.37
C LYS A 298 -8.11 -10.95 -0.73
N ILE A 299 -9.34 -11.28 -1.09
CA ILE A 299 -10.02 -12.50 -0.63
C ILE A 299 -9.29 -13.74 -1.18
N ILE A 300 -8.94 -13.71 -2.47
CA ILE A 300 -8.25 -14.82 -3.16
C ILE A 300 -6.88 -15.06 -2.51
N TRP A 301 -6.09 -14.00 -2.28
CA TRP A 301 -4.77 -14.12 -1.67
C TRP A 301 -4.84 -14.58 -0.22
N GLY A 302 -5.78 -14.07 0.56
CA GLY A 302 -6.01 -14.50 1.95
C GLY A 302 -6.34 -15.99 2.04
N TRP A 303 -7.23 -16.49 1.17
CA TRP A 303 -7.56 -17.90 1.07
C TRP A 303 -6.37 -18.75 0.60
N SER A 304 -5.63 -18.28 -0.41
CA SER A 304 -4.47 -18.99 -0.97
C SER A 304 -3.34 -19.17 0.04
N LEU A 305 -3.07 -18.16 0.86
CA LEU A 305 -2.04 -18.22 1.92
C LEU A 305 -2.35 -19.26 3.02
N GLN A 306 -3.61 -19.67 3.17
CA GLN A 306 -3.98 -20.74 4.12
C GLN A 306 -3.77 -22.15 3.55
N ARG A 307 -3.69 -22.31 2.21
CA ARG A 307 -3.65 -23.60 1.54
C ARG A 307 -2.33 -23.91 0.85
N TYR A 308 -1.60 -22.89 0.44
CA TYR A 308 -0.39 -23.04 -0.37
C TYR A 308 0.83 -22.42 0.32
N THR A 309 2.01 -22.87 -0.10
CA THR A 309 3.27 -22.31 0.42
C THR A 309 3.38 -20.82 0.08
N PRO A 310 3.75 -19.96 1.05
CA PRO A 310 3.71 -18.50 0.87
C PRO A 310 4.51 -17.99 -0.33
N LYS A 311 5.67 -18.61 -0.63
CA LYS A 311 6.49 -18.23 -1.78
C LYS A 311 5.80 -18.51 -3.12
N LYS A 312 5.01 -19.59 -3.23
CA LYS A 312 4.23 -19.88 -4.45
C LYS A 312 3.09 -18.88 -4.62
N VAL A 313 2.44 -18.50 -3.52
CA VAL A 313 1.37 -17.50 -3.55
C VAL A 313 1.91 -16.12 -3.95
N ALA A 314 3.07 -15.73 -3.42
CA ALA A 314 3.73 -14.48 -3.82
C ALA A 314 4.18 -14.50 -5.30
N ALA A 315 4.77 -15.61 -5.75
CA ALA A 315 5.12 -15.79 -7.17
C ALA A 315 3.89 -15.72 -8.08
N ALA A 316 2.75 -16.32 -7.69
CA ALA A 316 1.50 -16.23 -8.43
C ALA A 316 1.00 -14.77 -8.51
N ALA A 317 1.09 -13.99 -7.42
CA ALA A 317 0.75 -12.57 -7.45
C ALA A 317 1.63 -11.79 -8.44
N TYR A 318 2.94 -12.05 -8.44
CA TYR A 318 3.86 -11.42 -9.41
C TYR A 318 3.56 -11.84 -10.85
N THR A 319 3.17 -13.11 -11.08
CA THR A 319 2.72 -13.59 -12.39
C THR A 319 1.48 -12.85 -12.87
N HIS A 320 0.49 -12.56 -11.99
CA HIS A 320 -0.67 -11.74 -12.37
C HIS A 320 -0.25 -10.34 -12.79
N SER A 321 0.67 -9.70 -12.06
CA SER A 321 1.21 -8.38 -12.46
C SER A 321 1.92 -8.45 -13.81
N LEU A 322 2.76 -9.46 -14.03
CA LEU A 322 3.47 -9.70 -15.28
C LEU A 322 2.49 -9.87 -16.45
N CYS A 323 1.52 -10.78 -16.31
CA CYS A 323 0.50 -11.01 -17.34
C CYS A 323 -0.31 -9.73 -17.62
N GLY A 324 -0.64 -8.98 -16.58
CA GLY A 324 -1.36 -7.71 -16.71
C GLY A 324 -0.58 -6.70 -17.56
N ILE A 325 0.69 -6.45 -17.23
CA ILE A 325 1.54 -5.53 -18.00
C ILE A 325 1.76 -6.02 -19.42
N THR A 326 1.94 -7.34 -19.61
CA THR A 326 2.08 -7.92 -20.96
C THR A 326 0.84 -7.72 -21.81
N LEU A 327 -0.38 -7.92 -21.25
CA LEU A 327 -1.62 -7.64 -21.97
C LEU A 327 -1.77 -6.15 -22.31
N ILE A 328 -1.41 -5.25 -21.40
CA ILE A 328 -1.41 -3.81 -21.69
C ILE A 328 -0.47 -3.52 -22.85
N LEU A 329 0.73 -4.10 -22.89
CA LEU A 329 1.69 -3.91 -23.97
C LEU A 329 1.14 -4.46 -25.31
N LEU A 330 0.45 -5.59 -25.31
CA LEU A 330 -0.16 -6.18 -26.50
C LEU A 330 -1.34 -5.37 -27.04
N ALA A 331 -2.06 -4.66 -26.18
CA ALA A 331 -3.17 -3.78 -26.57
C ALA A 331 -2.71 -2.57 -27.41
N SER A 332 -1.41 -2.30 -27.51
CA SER A 332 -0.85 -1.17 -28.28
C SER A 332 -1.03 -1.28 -29.80
N ASN A 333 -1.37 -2.45 -30.33
CA ASN A 333 -1.42 -2.71 -31.77
C ASN A 333 -2.82 -2.58 -32.39
N GLY A 334 -3.82 -2.14 -31.65
CA GLY A 334 -5.17 -1.99 -32.18
C GLY A 334 -6.14 -1.48 -31.11
N ASN A 335 -7.31 -1.05 -31.53
CA ASN A 335 -8.39 -0.45 -30.73
C ASN A 335 -9.01 -1.43 -29.69
N GLU A 336 -8.16 -2.17 -28.95
CA GLU A 336 -8.55 -3.29 -28.09
C GLU A 336 -8.73 -2.84 -26.62
N ASN A 337 -9.70 -1.97 -26.37
CA ASN A 337 -10.06 -1.52 -25.02
C ASN A 337 -10.27 -2.68 -24.04
N ILE A 338 -10.80 -3.81 -24.49
CA ILE A 338 -11.07 -4.99 -23.65
C ILE A 338 -9.74 -5.61 -23.16
N VAL A 339 -8.75 -5.75 -24.03
CA VAL A 339 -7.43 -6.30 -23.66
C VAL A 339 -6.72 -5.40 -22.65
N LEU A 340 -6.77 -4.09 -22.85
CA LEU A 340 -6.28 -3.09 -21.93
C LEU A 340 -6.95 -3.23 -20.54
N MET A 341 -8.27 -3.31 -20.50
CA MET A 341 -9.04 -3.44 -19.25
C MET A 341 -8.71 -4.74 -18.50
N ILE A 342 -8.64 -5.88 -19.20
CA ILE A 342 -8.23 -7.16 -18.60
C ILE A 342 -6.80 -7.07 -18.07
N GLY A 343 -5.88 -6.44 -18.82
CA GLY A 343 -4.51 -6.21 -18.39
C GLY A 343 -4.44 -5.41 -17.07
N CYS A 344 -5.21 -4.32 -16.97
CA CYS A 344 -5.30 -3.49 -15.77
C CYS A 344 -5.89 -4.26 -14.57
N ILE A 345 -6.93 -5.09 -14.78
CA ILE A 345 -7.49 -5.95 -13.73
C ILE A 345 -6.45 -6.94 -13.22
N LEU A 346 -5.76 -7.65 -14.11
CA LEU A 346 -4.75 -8.64 -13.74
C LEU A 346 -3.56 -7.99 -13.02
N PHE A 347 -3.08 -6.84 -13.49
CA PHE A 347 -2.06 -6.08 -12.77
C PHE A 347 -2.55 -5.70 -11.36
N GLY A 348 -3.79 -5.22 -11.25
CA GLY A 348 -4.43 -4.90 -9.97
C GLY A 348 -4.53 -6.10 -9.03
N MET A 349 -4.84 -7.29 -9.56
CA MET A 349 -4.87 -8.53 -8.78
C MET A 349 -3.49 -8.87 -8.21
N GLY A 350 -2.44 -8.74 -9.00
CA GLY A 350 -1.06 -8.92 -8.53
C GLY A 350 -0.69 -7.92 -7.44
N PHE A 351 -1.02 -6.65 -7.63
CA PHE A 351 -0.84 -5.59 -6.63
C PHE A 351 -1.58 -5.88 -5.32
N GLY A 352 -2.83 -6.39 -5.40
CA GLY A 352 -3.62 -6.77 -4.22
C GLY A 352 -2.96 -7.83 -3.34
N GLY A 353 -2.12 -8.70 -3.92
CA GLY A 353 -1.34 -9.70 -3.20
C GLY A 353 -0.07 -9.17 -2.55
N THR A 354 0.45 -8.01 -2.94
CA THR A 354 1.77 -7.53 -2.50
C THR A 354 1.87 -7.41 -0.98
N ILE A 355 0.93 -6.72 -0.33
CA ILE A 355 0.96 -6.49 1.12
C ILE A 355 0.72 -7.79 1.90
N PRO A 356 -0.39 -8.53 1.71
CA PRO A 356 -0.65 -9.73 2.52
C PRO A 356 0.43 -10.79 2.34
N ASN A 357 0.94 -10.99 1.13
CA ASN A 357 1.98 -11.99 0.87
C ASN A 357 3.32 -11.62 1.53
N SER A 358 3.72 -10.34 1.45
CA SER A 358 4.97 -9.90 2.08
C SER A 358 4.91 -10.03 3.60
N GLU A 359 3.84 -9.56 4.24
CA GLU A 359 3.67 -9.66 5.68
C GLU A 359 3.68 -11.11 6.16
N TYR A 360 2.98 -11.98 5.45
CA TYR A 360 2.94 -13.41 5.75
C TYR A 360 4.31 -14.07 5.59
N LEU A 361 5.06 -13.76 4.52
CA LEU A 361 6.40 -14.31 4.29
C LEU A 361 7.40 -13.90 5.38
N TRP A 362 7.41 -12.62 5.77
CA TRP A 362 8.26 -12.15 6.86
C TRP A 362 7.96 -12.91 8.16
N ALA A 363 6.69 -13.03 8.55
CA ALA A 363 6.29 -13.72 9.76
C ALA A 363 6.60 -15.21 9.72
N SER A 364 6.34 -15.88 8.58
CA SER A 364 6.54 -17.32 8.44
C SER A 364 8.02 -17.72 8.38
N TYR A 365 8.90 -16.88 7.80
CA TYR A 365 10.33 -17.19 7.65
C TYR A 365 11.15 -16.83 8.90
N PHE A 366 10.82 -15.75 9.59
CA PHE A 366 11.66 -15.23 10.68
C PHE A 366 10.99 -15.26 12.06
N GLY A 367 9.69 -15.57 12.15
CA GLY A 367 8.93 -15.60 13.40
C GLY A 367 8.46 -14.24 13.87
N ARG A 368 7.65 -14.24 14.93
CA ARG A 368 6.95 -13.05 15.39
C ARG A 368 7.70 -12.24 16.45
N ARG A 369 8.58 -12.86 17.23
CA ARG A 369 9.25 -12.22 18.38
C ARG A 369 10.10 -11.01 17.98
N TYR A 370 10.85 -11.12 16.88
CA TYR A 370 11.77 -10.09 16.39
C TYR A 370 11.35 -9.56 15.01
N LEU A 371 10.10 -9.76 14.63
CA LEU A 371 9.59 -9.49 13.27
C LEU A 371 9.82 -8.03 12.85
N GLY A 372 9.52 -7.07 13.72
CA GLY A 372 9.72 -5.65 13.42
C GLY A 372 11.19 -5.32 13.15
N SER A 373 12.11 -5.86 13.99
CA SER A 373 13.55 -5.66 13.84
C SER A 373 14.11 -6.29 12.57
N VAL A 374 13.64 -7.48 12.19
CA VAL A 374 14.09 -8.18 10.98
C VAL A 374 13.51 -7.50 9.73
N ARG A 375 12.21 -7.20 9.73
CA ARG A 375 11.54 -6.52 8.62
C ARG A 375 12.12 -5.13 8.34
N SER A 376 12.51 -4.39 9.39
CA SER A 376 13.10 -3.06 9.25
C SER A 376 14.41 -3.05 8.46
N ILE A 377 15.13 -4.18 8.38
CA ILE A 377 16.33 -4.31 7.54
C ILE A 377 15.97 -4.17 6.06
N GLY A 378 14.88 -4.79 5.63
CA GLY A 378 14.49 -4.81 4.20
C GLY A 378 13.81 -3.52 3.74
N MET A 379 13.21 -2.74 4.65
CA MET A 379 12.42 -1.56 4.29
C MET A 379 13.18 -0.51 3.46
N PRO A 380 14.38 -0.05 3.85
CA PRO A 380 15.12 0.93 3.05
C PRO A 380 15.40 0.45 1.64
N PHE A 381 15.75 -0.83 1.48
CA PHE A 381 16.05 -1.41 0.17
C PHE A 381 14.80 -1.46 -0.72
N THR A 382 13.66 -1.93 -0.19
CA THR A 382 12.42 -1.99 -0.97
C THR A 382 11.94 -0.61 -1.40
N ILE A 383 12.16 0.41 -0.58
CA ILE A 383 11.82 1.80 -0.89
C ILE A 383 12.76 2.36 -1.97
N ILE A 384 14.06 2.15 -1.84
CA ILE A 384 15.06 2.58 -2.83
C ILE A 384 14.77 1.93 -4.19
N PHE A 385 14.51 0.61 -4.22
CA PHE A 385 14.10 -0.07 -5.44
C PHE A 385 12.83 0.53 -6.03
N GLY A 386 11.83 0.81 -5.20
CA GLY A 386 10.58 1.46 -5.62
C GLY A 386 10.80 2.85 -6.23
N ALA A 387 11.77 3.61 -5.72
CA ALA A 387 12.13 4.91 -6.29
C ALA A 387 12.90 4.78 -7.62
N ILE A 388 13.78 3.78 -7.74
CA ILE A 388 14.59 3.54 -8.94
C ILE A 388 13.72 3.13 -10.14
N GLY A 389 12.68 2.31 -9.92
CA GLY A 389 11.85 1.78 -10.99
C GLY A 389 11.31 2.85 -11.95
N PRO A 390 10.58 3.86 -11.48
CA PRO A 390 10.10 4.96 -12.34
C PRO A 390 11.23 5.74 -13.01
N ILE A 391 12.36 5.98 -12.31
CA ILE A 391 13.50 6.72 -12.86
C ILE A 391 14.07 5.98 -14.08
N VAL A 392 14.22 4.66 -13.99
CA VAL A 392 14.72 3.85 -15.11
C VAL A 392 13.76 3.91 -16.29
N VAL A 393 12.45 3.81 -16.06
CA VAL A 393 11.45 3.94 -17.14
C VAL A 393 11.50 5.30 -17.80
N ALA A 394 11.61 6.38 -17.02
CA ALA A 394 11.72 7.73 -17.53
C ALA A 394 12.97 7.92 -18.40
N TYR A 395 14.12 7.42 -17.94
CA TYR A 395 15.38 7.50 -18.67
C TYR A 395 15.31 6.77 -20.03
N PHE A 396 14.73 5.57 -20.06
CA PHE A 396 14.51 4.88 -21.33
C PHE A 396 13.56 5.63 -22.26
N PHE A 397 12.52 6.24 -21.72
CA PHE A 397 11.61 7.08 -22.52
C PHE A 397 12.33 8.28 -23.13
N ASP A 398 13.14 9.00 -22.37
CA ASP A 398 13.87 10.18 -22.85
C ASP A 398 14.86 9.83 -24.00
N ILE A 399 15.42 8.60 -24.00
CA ILE A 399 16.34 8.15 -25.05
C ILE A 399 15.59 7.63 -26.28
N THR A 400 14.50 6.85 -26.09
CA THR A 400 13.84 6.11 -27.17
C THR A 400 12.62 6.83 -27.74
N GLY A 401 12.08 7.82 -27.01
CA GLY A 401 10.86 8.53 -27.38
C GLY A 401 9.57 7.72 -27.21
N ASN A 402 9.63 6.52 -26.62
CA ASN A 402 8.47 5.68 -26.35
C ASN A 402 8.66 4.79 -25.12
N TYR A 403 7.56 4.22 -24.61
CA TYR A 403 7.58 3.40 -23.40
C TYR A 403 7.82 1.90 -23.64
N ILE A 404 7.82 1.41 -24.89
CA ILE A 404 7.82 -0.03 -25.23
C ILE A 404 9.02 -0.74 -24.59
N LEU A 405 10.24 -0.23 -24.87
CA LEU A 405 11.48 -0.87 -24.36
C LEU A 405 11.53 -0.83 -22.83
N ALA A 406 11.09 0.28 -22.22
CA ALA A 406 11.05 0.44 -20.77
C ALA A 406 10.13 -0.60 -20.12
N PHE A 407 8.92 -0.82 -20.65
CA PHE A 407 7.99 -1.79 -20.10
C PHE A 407 8.33 -3.24 -20.42
N ILE A 408 9.05 -3.54 -21.50
CA ILE A 408 9.69 -4.84 -21.71
C ILE A 408 10.71 -5.10 -20.60
N GLY A 409 11.47 -4.09 -20.18
CA GLY A 409 12.38 -4.16 -19.05
C GLY A 409 11.64 -4.44 -17.72
N VAL A 410 10.49 -3.80 -17.49
CA VAL A 410 9.63 -4.05 -16.32
C VAL A 410 9.10 -5.49 -16.33
N ILE A 411 8.59 -6.00 -17.47
CA ILE A 411 8.14 -7.40 -17.62
C ILE A 411 9.28 -8.37 -17.28
N SER A 412 10.48 -8.11 -17.82
CA SER A 412 11.67 -8.92 -17.55
C SER A 412 12.05 -8.91 -16.06
N SER A 413 11.90 -7.75 -15.40
CA SER A 413 12.15 -7.63 -13.96
C SER A 413 11.17 -8.46 -13.12
N TYR A 414 9.90 -8.52 -13.50
CA TYR A 414 8.91 -9.39 -12.84
C TYR A 414 9.23 -10.88 -13.03
N LEU A 415 9.67 -11.31 -14.21
CA LEU A 415 10.14 -12.69 -14.42
C LEU A 415 11.30 -13.02 -13.48
N PHE A 416 12.26 -12.11 -13.36
CA PHE A 416 13.39 -12.28 -12.45
C PHE A 416 12.95 -12.34 -10.98
N ALA A 417 12.01 -11.46 -10.56
CA ALA A 417 11.44 -11.49 -9.22
C ALA A 417 10.72 -12.81 -8.91
N ILE A 418 9.98 -13.38 -9.87
CA ILE A 418 9.31 -14.69 -9.75
C ILE A 418 10.34 -15.79 -9.53
N VAL A 419 11.41 -15.82 -10.33
CA VAL A 419 12.49 -16.82 -10.20
C VAL A 419 13.15 -16.72 -8.83
N ILE A 420 13.50 -15.51 -8.37
CA ILE A 420 14.07 -15.29 -7.03
C ILE A 420 13.12 -15.79 -5.95
N MET A 421 11.83 -15.39 -6.02
CA MET A 421 10.82 -15.76 -5.03
C MET A 421 10.66 -17.28 -4.92
N LEU A 422 10.60 -17.99 -6.03
CA LEU A 422 10.47 -19.46 -6.04
C LEU A 422 11.71 -20.16 -5.47
N ASN A 423 12.90 -19.58 -5.66
CA ASN A 423 14.16 -20.10 -5.11
C ASN A 423 14.41 -19.68 -3.65
N THR A 424 13.59 -18.80 -3.09
CA THR A 424 13.71 -18.37 -1.70
C THR A 424 13.12 -19.44 -0.78
N ASN A 425 13.98 -20.14 -0.05
CA ASN A 425 13.56 -21.17 0.90
C ASN A 425 13.56 -20.62 2.34
N PRO A 426 12.64 -21.09 3.20
CA PRO A 426 12.66 -20.75 4.61
C PRO A 426 13.97 -21.18 5.24
N PRO A 427 14.47 -20.47 6.27
CA PRO A 427 15.62 -20.89 7.05
C PRO A 427 15.48 -22.32 7.58
N ILE A 428 16.58 -23.07 7.65
CA ILE A 428 16.59 -24.51 8.02
C ILE A 428 15.91 -24.72 9.38
N THR A 429 16.16 -23.85 10.36
CA THR A 429 15.53 -23.87 11.68
C THR A 429 13.99 -23.78 11.66
N ARG A 430 13.39 -23.26 10.58
CA ARG A 430 11.94 -23.13 10.42
C ARG A 430 11.34 -24.08 9.38
N LYS A 431 12.15 -24.73 8.58
CA LYS A 431 11.68 -25.66 7.55
C LYS A 431 10.89 -26.83 8.16
N HIS A 432 11.30 -27.34 9.31
CA HIS A 432 10.58 -28.40 10.02
C HIS A 432 9.22 -27.98 10.56
N LEU A 433 9.07 -26.72 10.98
CA LEU A 433 7.79 -26.19 11.49
C LEU A 433 6.73 -25.98 10.39
N MET A 434 7.16 -25.77 9.15
CA MET A 434 6.27 -25.56 8.00
C MET A 434 5.81 -26.86 7.33
N ILE A 435 6.52 -27.98 7.54
CA ILE A 435 6.17 -29.28 6.96
C ILE A 435 5.11 -29.99 7.82
N THR A 436 5.03 -29.65 9.11
CA THR A 436 4.12 -30.24 10.09
C THR A 436 2.83 -29.43 10.29
N SER A 437 2.64 -28.36 9.53
CA SER A 437 1.45 -27.51 9.52
C SER A 437 0.67 -27.64 8.21
#